data_128a364a94adbc452c752c5ac9f0172d
#
_entry.id   128a364a94adbc452c752c5ac9f0172d
#
_cell.length_a   1.000
_cell.length_b   1.000
_cell.length_c   1.000
_cell.angle_alpha   90.00
_cell.angle_beta   90.00
_cell.angle_gamma   90.00
#
_symmetry.space_group_name_H-M   'P 1'
#
loop_
_entity.id
_entity.type
_entity.pdbx_description
1 polymer ?
#
loop_
_entity_poly.entity_id
_entity_poly.type
_entity_poly.pdbx_seq_one_letter_code
_entity_poly.pdbx_strand_id
1 'polypeptide(L)'
;GQPECVWLGRRVVALLWRDDLDTAFRHLDLYDRFGCPSAHVQATFRCLIRQGALDPKAQDTLNGRVHACWVNPALEPVAEAAQAPVKPANQAETDAAASQKPH
;
A
#
# COMPACT_ATOMS: atom_id res chain seq x y z
N GLY A 1 -3.92 -6.25 -16.49
CA GLY A 1 -5.15 -5.53 -16.53
C GLY A 1 -5.08 -4.26 -17.32
N GLN A 2 -6.20 -3.64 -17.46
CA GLN A 2 -6.30 -2.38 -18.19
C GLN A 2 -5.66 -1.25 -17.38
N PRO A 3 -4.96 -0.35 -18.05
CA PRO A 3 -4.30 0.76 -17.33
C PRO A 3 -5.27 1.61 -16.52
N GLU A 4 -6.49 1.82 -17.03
CA GLU A 4 -7.51 2.59 -16.32
C GLU A 4 -7.87 1.92 -15.00
N CYS A 5 -8.02 0.59 -15.02
CA CYS A 5 -8.35 -0.15 -13.81
C CYS A 5 -7.24 -0.07 -12.77
N VAL A 6 -5.99 -0.17 -13.22
CA VAL A 6 -4.85 -0.08 -12.31
C VAL A 6 -4.77 1.30 -11.68
N TRP A 7 -4.86 2.34 -12.50
CA TRP A 7 -4.75 3.70 -12.00
C TRP A 7 -5.89 4.06 -11.06
N LEU A 8 -7.12 3.79 -11.49
CA LEU A 8 -8.30 4.11 -10.68
C LEU A 8 -8.34 3.29 -9.40
N GLY A 9 -8.05 1.99 -9.52
CA GLY A 9 -8.11 1.10 -8.35
C GLY A 9 -7.11 1.48 -7.29
N ARG A 10 -5.86 1.75 -7.68
CA ARG A 10 -4.85 2.16 -6.71
C ARG A 10 -5.24 3.48 -6.05
N ARG A 11 -5.82 4.39 -6.82
CA ARG A 11 -6.23 5.67 -6.27
C ARG A 11 -7.37 5.49 -5.27
N VAL A 12 -8.34 4.63 -5.58
CA VAL A 12 -9.43 4.33 -4.65
C VAL A 12 -8.87 3.81 -3.33
N VAL A 13 -7.95 2.85 -3.39
CA VAL A 13 -7.37 2.25 -2.20
C VAL A 13 -6.64 3.31 -1.36
N ALA A 14 -5.83 4.14 -1.99
CA ALA A 14 -5.10 5.20 -1.28
C ALA A 14 -6.05 6.21 -0.65
N LEU A 15 -7.10 6.59 -1.36
CA LEU A 15 -8.08 7.54 -0.84
C LEU A 15 -8.84 6.97 0.34
N LEU A 16 -9.22 5.69 0.27
CA LEU A 16 -9.87 5.02 1.40
C LEU A 16 -8.96 4.99 2.61
N TRP A 17 -7.68 4.72 2.41
CA TRP A 17 -6.71 4.69 3.50
C TRP A 17 -6.57 6.05 4.17
N ARG A 18 -6.66 7.12 3.39
CA ARG A 18 -6.57 8.49 3.89
C ARG A 18 -7.90 9.01 4.41
N ASP A 19 -8.93 8.18 4.39
CA ASP A 19 -10.27 8.54 4.86
C ASP A 19 -10.92 9.66 4.03
N ASP A 20 -10.52 9.79 2.79
CA ASP A 20 -11.12 10.74 1.86
C ASP A 20 -12.23 10.02 1.09
N LEU A 21 -13.35 9.81 1.78
CA LEU A 21 -14.38 8.90 1.29
C LEU A 21 -15.14 9.45 0.09
N ASP A 22 -15.42 10.73 0.07
CA ASP A 22 -16.14 11.33 -1.07
C ASP A 22 -15.37 11.12 -2.36
N THR A 23 -14.09 11.44 -2.35
CA THR A 23 -13.26 11.31 -3.53
C THR A 23 -13.07 9.84 -3.89
N ALA A 24 -12.91 8.98 -2.86
CA ALA A 24 -12.76 7.57 -3.09
C ALA A 24 -13.99 6.99 -3.81
N PHE A 25 -15.18 7.35 -3.37
CA PHE A 25 -16.40 6.81 -3.94
C PHE A 25 -16.63 7.30 -5.37
N ARG A 26 -16.23 8.53 -5.68
CA ARG A 26 -16.31 9.03 -7.06
C ARG A 26 -15.39 8.23 -7.98
N HIS A 27 -14.20 7.94 -7.52
CA HIS A 27 -13.26 7.12 -8.30
C HIS A 27 -13.75 5.68 -8.41
N LEU A 28 -14.35 5.16 -7.35
CA LEU A 28 -14.89 3.80 -7.37
C LEU A 28 -16.04 3.69 -8.37
N ASP A 29 -16.85 4.72 -8.48
CA ASP A 29 -17.93 4.75 -9.46
C ASP A 29 -17.37 4.64 -10.87
N LEU A 30 -16.32 5.40 -11.16
CA LEU A 30 -15.64 5.29 -12.45
C LEU A 30 -15.02 3.93 -12.65
N TYR A 31 -14.41 3.37 -11.63
CA TYR A 31 -13.81 2.06 -11.66
C TYR A 31 -14.85 1.01 -12.07
N ASP A 32 -16.02 1.09 -11.45
CA ASP A 32 -17.11 0.18 -11.77
C ASP A 32 -17.61 0.36 -13.20
N ARG A 33 -17.69 1.61 -13.66
CA ARG A 33 -18.16 1.90 -15.01
C ARG A 33 -17.23 1.39 -16.09
N PHE A 34 -15.93 1.33 -15.79
CA PHE A 34 -14.97 0.74 -16.70
C PHE A 34 -14.96 -0.78 -16.64
N GLY A 35 -15.82 -1.38 -15.82
CA GLY A 35 -15.89 -2.82 -15.71
C GLY A 35 -14.73 -3.44 -14.94
N CYS A 36 -14.09 -2.67 -14.08
CA CYS A 36 -12.94 -3.15 -13.33
C CYS A 36 -13.38 -4.00 -12.15
N PRO A 37 -12.55 -4.99 -11.74
CA PRO A 37 -12.96 -5.94 -10.69
C PRO A 37 -12.88 -5.33 -9.29
N SER A 38 -14.05 -5.12 -8.68
CA SER A 38 -14.13 -4.53 -7.34
C SER A 38 -13.49 -5.42 -6.27
N ALA A 39 -13.50 -6.73 -6.48
CA ALA A 39 -12.87 -7.66 -5.54
C ALA A 39 -11.36 -7.39 -5.41
N HIS A 40 -10.73 -6.91 -6.46
CA HIS A 40 -9.30 -6.60 -6.42
C HIS A 40 -9.01 -5.39 -5.54
N VAL A 41 -9.87 -4.38 -5.58
CA VAL A 41 -9.74 -3.22 -4.69
C VAL A 41 -9.83 -3.68 -3.23
N GLN A 42 -10.80 -4.55 -2.93
CA GLN A 42 -10.98 -5.07 -1.58
C GLN A 42 -9.74 -5.86 -1.12
N ALA A 43 -9.25 -6.74 -1.99
CA ALA A 43 -8.08 -7.55 -1.66
C ALA A 43 -6.85 -6.69 -1.42
N THR A 44 -6.68 -5.65 -2.23
CA THR A 44 -5.57 -4.72 -2.08
C THR A 44 -5.66 -3.98 -0.76
N PHE A 45 -6.85 -3.53 -0.39
CA PHE A 45 -7.04 -2.82 0.86
C PHE A 45 -6.73 -3.73 2.06
N ARG A 46 -7.19 -4.97 2.02
CA ARG A 46 -6.88 -5.92 3.09
C ARG A 46 -5.37 -6.18 3.19
N CYS A 47 -4.70 -6.21 2.03
CA CYS A 47 -3.25 -6.34 2.02
C CYS A 47 -2.58 -5.17 2.74
N LEU A 48 -3.06 -3.95 2.49
CA LEU A 48 -2.54 -2.77 3.19
C LEU A 48 -2.71 -2.87 4.70
N ILE A 49 -3.86 -3.35 5.13
CA ILE A 49 -4.11 -3.52 6.57
C ILE A 49 -3.06 -4.45 7.17
N ARG A 50 -2.71 -5.52 6.47
CA ARG A 50 -1.70 -6.47 6.96
C ARG A 50 -0.30 -5.87 6.98
N GLN A 51 -0.04 -4.85 6.15
CA GLN A 51 1.30 -4.22 6.12
C GLN A 51 1.61 -3.43 7.38
N GLY A 52 0.60 -3.10 8.17
CA GLY A 52 0.80 -2.39 9.42
C GLY A 52 0.38 -0.94 9.34
N ALA A 53 0.81 -0.15 10.34
CA ALA A 53 0.38 1.23 10.45
C ALA A 53 1.12 2.09 9.43
N LEU A 54 0.44 2.45 8.36
CA LEU A 54 0.98 3.35 7.34
C LEU A 54 0.44 4.75 7.58
N ASP A 55 1.35 5.72 7.60
CA ASP A 55 0.97 7.12 7.79
C ASP A 55 0.22 7.61 6.55
N PRO A 56 -1.05 8.03 6.70
CA PRO A 56 -1.80 8.51 5.53
C PRO A 56 -1.21 9.77 4.91
N LYS A 57 -0.35 10.48 5.63
CA LYS A 57 0.28 11.69 5.12
C LYS A 57 1.61 11.42 4.41
N ALA A 58 2.19 10.26 4.59
CA ALA A 58 3.42 9.88 3.91
C ALA A 58 3.08 9.30 2.54
N GLN A 59 2.75 10.16 1.60
CA GLN A 59 2.14 9.75 0.34
C GLN A 59 3.03 8.82 -0.48
N ASP A 60 4.32 9.09 -0.54
CA ASP A 60 5.22 8.24 -1.33
C ASP A 60 5.26 6.82 -0.78
N THR A 61 5.37 6.68 0.54
CA THR A 61 5.38 5.37 1.17
C THR A 61 4.04 4.68 0.96
N LEU A 62 2.95 5.40 1.17
CA LEU A 62 1.61 4.84 0.99
C LEU A 62 1.42 4.37 -0.44
N ASN A 63 1.75 5.21 -1.42
CA ASN A 63 1.56 4.85 -2.82
C ASN A 63 2.41 3.64 -3.20
N GLY A 64 3.62 3.55 -2.67
CA GLY A 64 4.47 2.38 -2.90
C GLY A 64 3.87 1.10 -2.35
N ARG A 65 3.30 1.17 -1.15
CA ARG A 65 2.65 0.00 -0.55
C ARG A 65 1.36 -0.36 -1.28
N VAL A 66 0.58 0.63 -1.67
CA VAL A 66 -0.62 0.38 -2.47
C VAL A 66 -0.25 -0.35 -3.76
N HIS A 67 0.81 0.12 -4.43
CA HIS A 67 1.24 -0.53 -5.67
C HIS A 67 1.68 -1.96 -5.41
N ALA A 68 2.47 -2.20 -4.37
CA ALA A 68 2.95 -3.55 -4.06
C ALA A 68 1.77 -4.48 -3.78
N CYS A 69 0.79 -4.02 -2.98
CA CYS A 69 -0.40 -4.81 -2.68
C CYS A 69 -1.28 -4.98 -3.91
N TRP A 70 -1.33 -3.99 -4.80
CA TRP A 70 -2.09 -4.10 -6.03
C TRP A 70 -1.57 -5.22 -6.91
N VAL A 71 -0.25 -5.27 -7.04
CA VAL A 71 0.42 -6.30 -7.86
C VAL A 71 0.29 -7.67 -7.21
N ASN A 72 0.39 -7.73 -5.88
CA ASN A 72 0.32 -8.99 -5.15
C ASN A 72 -0.47 -8.82 -3.86
N PRO A 73 -1.81 -9.02 -3.93
CA PRO A 73 -2.65 -8.85 -2.72
C PRO A 73 -2.32 -9.84 -1.60
N ALA A 74 -1.57 -10.89 -1.90
CA ALA A 74 -1.15 -11.87 -0.88
C ALA A 74 0.20 -11.52 -0.26
N LEU A 75 0.73 -10.32 -0.55
CA LEU A 75 2.02 -9.89 -0.07
C LEU A 75 2.11 -9.93 1.44
N GLU A 76 3.20 -10.53 1.94
CA GLU A 76 3.44 -10.58 3.37
C GLU A 76 4.03 -9.26 3.86
N PRO A 77 3.79 -8.88 5.12
CA PRO A 77 4.43 -7.69 5.68
C PRO A 77 5.94 -7.83 5.62
N VAL A 78 6.63 -6.72 5.27
CA VAL A 78 8.08 -6.73 5.30
C VAL A 78 8.56 -6.75 6.75
N ALA A 79 9.68 -7.45 6.98
CA ALA A 79 10.19 -7.65 8.33
C ALA A 79 10.49 -6.31 9.03
N GLU A 80 11.03 -5.36 8.29
CA GLU A 80 11.35 -4.05 8.85
C GLU A 80 10.10 -3.33 9.30
N ALA A 81 9.02 -3.41 8.52
CA ALA A 81 7.77 -2.76 8.88
C ALA A 81 7.17 -3.41 10.12
N ALA A 82 7.27 -4.73 10.22
CA ALA A 82 6.74 -5.46 11.36
C ALA A 82 7.51 -5.14 12.63
N GLN A 83 8.79 -4.89 12.52
CA GLN A 83 9.67 -4.63 13.65
C GLN A 83 9.80 -3.16 13.95
N ALA A 84 9.38 -2.38 13.05
CA ALA A 84 9.65 -0.98 13.11
C ALA A 84 9.17 -0.37 14.38
N PRO A 85 9.93 -0.32 14.75
CA PRO A 85 9.98 0.56 15.52
C PRO A 85 11.21 1.07 15.80
N VAL A 86 11.87 0.56 15.09
CA VAL A 86 12.88 0.65 15.09
C VAL A 86 13.79 1.13 14.56
N LYS A 87 14.24 1.10 14.29
CA LYS A 87 15.27 1.45 14.00
C LYS A 87 15.91 1.85 13.77
N PRO A 88 16.30 1.58 14.08
CA PRO A 88 17.17 1.94 13.75
C PRO A 88 17.89 2.05 13.37
N ALA A 89 18.11 1.65 13.47
CA ALA A 89 18.86 1.73 12.97
C ALA A 89 19.41 1.55 12.52
N ASN A 90 19.53 1.16 12.74
CA ASN A 90 20.09 0.91 12.22
C ASN A 90 20.21 0.57 11.72
N GLN A 91 20.42 0.31 11.68
CA GLN A 91 20.65 -0.03 11.22
C GLN A 91 20.86 -0.05 10.65
N ALA A 92 21.36 -0.50 10.96
CA ALA A 92 21.58 -0.49 10.46
C ALA A 92 21.82 -0.66 10.04
N GLU A 93 21.91 -0.74 10.16
CA GLU A 93 22.08 -0.92 9.77
C GLU A 93 22.08 -1.17 9.40
N THR A 94 22.50 -1.34 9.79
CA THR A 94 22.48 -1.64 9.51
C THR A 94 22.45 -1.90 9.05
N ASP A 95 22.94 -1.86 9.23
CA ASP A 95 22.94 -2.09 8.79
C ASP A 95 22.99 -2.25 8.30
N ALA A 96 23.61 -2.63 8.71
CA ALA A 96 23.66 -2.61 8.43
C ALA A 96 23.73 -2.88 8.21
N ALA A 97 24.11 -3.11 8.37
CA ALA A 97 24.08 -3.17 8.28
C ALA A 97 24.00 -3.53 8.03
N ALA A 98 24.34 -3.81 8.20
CA ALA A 98 24.16 -3.87 8.11
C ALA A 98 24.08 -4.11 7.75
N SER A 99 24.54 -4.29 7.90
CA SER A 99 24.38 -4.22 7.66
C SER A 99 24.14 -4.38 7.36
N GLN A 100 24.22 -4.45 7.48
CA GLN A 100 24.03 -4.43 7.39
C GLN A 100 23.83 -4.61 7.21
N LYS A 101 24.29 -4.84 7.45
CA LYS A 101 24.23 -4.95 7.46
C LYS A 101 23.84 -5.06 7.38
N PRO A 102 24.53 -5.76 7.84
CA PRO A 102 24.35 -5.70 8.05
C PRO A 102 23.88 -5.57 7.92
N HIS A 103 23.12 -5.49 8.16
CA HIS A 103 22.65 -5.18 8.23
C HIS A 103 22.28 -5.22 8.07
#